data_b5988a50afecde979d278b240b371c15
#
_entry.id   b5988a50afecde979d278b240b371c15
#
_cell.length_a   1.000
_cell.length_b   1.000
_cell.length_c   1.000
_cell.angle_alpha   90.00
_cell.angle_beta   90.00
_cell.angle_gamma   90.00
#
_symmetry.space_group_name_H-M   'P 1'
#
loop_
_entity.id
_entity.type
_entity.pdbx_description
1 polymer ?
#
loop_
_entity_poly.entity_id
_entity_poly.type
_entity_poly.pdbx_seq_one_letter_code
_entity_poly.pdbx_strand_id
1 'polypeptide(L)'
;MNKKSLAIITIIVGVLLLMIGEYFLINKYACKDTTTEEAAVPQAMMLLIEFQNTDALANMVNDMKERNIKGLLMVNEDFIEKHYTVLKEILKTGVVELAPSYDYEPFWGMSYDKQYEAISNMIKNAQTYLGVTPRVISSRYMASDENTVKVAQELGIEYITARGTTELATTIYKPEEYDVKIISVSNIDIPEFKYGSFCDYSFYERNGSPEDMEEQYKRAIQNKKFIAVSHTYIGGYKKRWNDMWHRFWDNYEVDWVDLDTLGSVDKVMPMWQIPVNKNAPYTPEKIRPAIPYEEEPNVTNPCKVEDLNEGESNITTSITDKEVVVFHNNTGPMCLEMINFFKENNIEYVEHLTTDTDFGTQLNAYKGNISKSEGVSDSYGYYPIIFVGGRAFSGFNEEIGEEILKILE
;
A
#
# COMPACT_ATOMS: atom_id res chain seq x y z
N MET A 1 52.02 10.84 69.05
CA MET A 1 50.71 10.80 68.35
C MET A 1 49.94 9.63 68.88
N ASN A 2 48.73 9.86 69.40
CA ASN A 2 47.94 8.80 70.05
C ASN A 2 47.42 7.83 68.97
N LYS A 3 47.36 6.53 69.27
CA LYS A 3 46.89 5.50 68.30
C LYS A 3 45.48 5.82 67.69
N LYS A 4 44.64 6.52 68.45
CA LYS A 4 43.34 7.00 67.98
C LYS A 4 43.45 8.10 66.88
N SER A 5 44.42 9.02 67.02
CA SER A 5 44.63 10.06 66.06
C SER A 5 45.22 9.51 64.74
N LEU A 6 46.01 8.48 64.80
CA LEU A 6 46.57 7.81 63.64
C LEU A 6 45.48 7.07 62.84
N ALA A 7 44.57 6.39 63.52
CA ALA A 7 43.43 5.72 62.91
C ALA A 7 42.46 6.68 62.18
N ILE A 8 42.18 7.86 62.79
CA ILE A 8 41.34 8.85 62.19
C ILE A 8 41.98 9.45 60.92
N ILE A 9 43.28 9.74 60.98
CA ILE A 9 44.01 10.24 59.80
C ILE A 9 43.97 9.20 58.64
N THR A 10 44.15 7.91 58.94
CA THR A 10 44.12 6.84 57.93
C THR A 10 42.75 6.71 57.27
N ILE A 11 41.65 6.86 58.06
CA ILE A 11 40.29 6.83 57.53
C ILE A 11 40.03 8.06 56.62
N ILE A 12 40.44 9.23 57.04
CA ILE A 12 40.27 10.47 56.23
C ILE A 12 41.01 10.40 54.91
N VAL A 13 42.27 9.93 54.94
CA VAL A 13 43.10 9.75 53.72
C VAL A 13 42.45 8.68 52.80
N GLY A 14 41.94 7.57 53.34
CA GLY A 14 41.24 6.54 52.58
C GLY A 14 39.97 7.06 51.87
N VAL A 15 39.17 7.86 52.58
CA VAL A 15 37.93 8.49 52.01
C VAL A 15 38.33 9.51 50.93
N LEU A 16 39.35 10.31 51.16
CA LEU A 16 39.84 11.27 50.15
C LEU A 16 40.35 10.60 48.89
N LEU A 17 41.04 9.48 49.00
CA LEU A 17 41.54 8.69 47.86
C LEU A 17 40.38 8.04 47.09
N LEU A 18 39.32 7.60 47.79
CA LEU A 18 38.13 7.07 47.15
C LEU A 18 37.38 8.17 46.38
N MET A 19 37.19 9.34 46.97
CA MET A 19 36.55 10.48 46.30
C MET A 19 37.34 10.98 45.08
N ILE A 20 38.69 11.01 45.19
CA ILE A 20 39.54 11.34 44.03
C ILE A 20 39.44 10.26 42.94
N GLY A 21 39.37 9.00 43.31
CA GLY A 21 39.18 7.88 42.37
C GLY A 21 37.84 7.95 41.64
N GLU A 22 36.74 8.23 42.36
CA GLU A 22 35.41 8.45 41.78
C GLU A 22 35.37 9.69 40.88
N TYR A 23 36.01 10.80 41.28
CA TYR A 23 36.13 12.00 40.47
C TYR A 23 36.84 11.76 39.14
N PHE A 24 37.97 10.99 39.16
CA PHE A 24 38.68 10.60 37.96
C PHE A 24 37.89 9.61 37.08
N LEU A 25 37.13 8.68 37.68
CA LEU A 25 36.26 7.80 36.94
C LEU A 25 35.12 8.59 36.30
N ILE A 26 34.45 9.47 37.02
CA ILE A 26 33.39 10.32 36.49
C ILE A 26 33.89 11.21 35.35
N ASN A 27 35.04 11.86 35.51
CA ASN A 27 35.64 12.66 34.42
C ASN A 27 36.10 11.83 33.22
N LYS A 28 36.60 10.62 33.42
CA LYS A 28 37.00 9.73 32.33
C LYS A 28 35.80 9.22 31.54
N TYR A 29 34.61 9.13 32.18
CA TYR A 29 33.35 8.80 31.50
C TYR A 29 32.58 10.03 31.04
N ALA A 30 32.79 11.22 31.63
CA ALA A 30 32.17 12.47 31.20
C ALA A 30 32.86 13.12 29.99
N CYS A 31 34.14 12.85 29.78
CA CYS A 31 34.91 13.26 28.58
C CYS A 31 34.99 12.13 27.53
N LYS A 32 33.95 11.30 27.36
CA LYS A 32 33.73 10.73 26.08
C LYS A 32 33.25 11.88 25.21
N ASP A 33 34.09 12.31 24.27
CA ASP A 33 33.66 13.18 23.20
C ASP A 33 32.31 12.68 22.71
N THR A 34 31.26 13.36 23.12
CA THR A 34 30.05 13.44 22.32
C THR A 34 30.44 14.31 21.12
N THR A 35 31.20 13.74 20.19
CA THR A 35 30.96 14.03 18.80
C THR A 35 29.47 13.70 18.70
N THR A 36 28.63 14.70 18.69
CA THR A 36 27.31 14.59 18.12
C THR A 36 27.56 14.08 16.71
N GLU A 37 27.55 12.74 16.51
CA GLU A 37 27.26 12.21 15.21
C GLU A 37 25.94 12.90 14.87
N GLU A 38 26.00 13.81 13.92
CA GLU A 38 24.80 14.34 13.31
C GLU A 38 23.92 13.11 13.03
N ALA A 39 22.77 13.06 13.67
CA ALA A 39 21.89 11.88 13.54
C ALA A 39 21.67 11.68 12.04
N ALA A 40 22.20 10.60 11.50
CA ALA A 40 22.10 10.34 10.07
C ALA A 40 20.64 10.35 9.69
N VAL A 41 20.28 11.08 8.63
CA VAL A 41 18.91 11.11 8.09
C VAL A 41 18.48 9.67 7.81
N PRO A 42 17.34 9.23 8.35
CA PRO A 42 16.87 7.86 8.18
C PRO A 42 16.53 7.58 6.71
N GLN A 43 16.90 6.41 6.22
CA GLN A 43 16.48 5.93 4.91
C GLN A 43 15.09 5.28 5.02
N ALA A 44 14.21 5.60 4.08
CA ALA A 44 12.90 4.98 4.04
C ALA A 44 12.43 4.69 2.61
N MET A 45 11.45 3.81 2.52
CA MET A 45 10.75 3.49 1.28
C MET A 45 9.25 3.32 1.58
N MET A 46 8.42 3.72 0.64
CA MET A 46 6.99 3.40 0.72
C MET A 46 6.72 1.99 0.22
N LEU A 47 5.73 1.34 0.80
CA LEU A 47 5.13 0.12 0.27
C LEU A 47 3.63 0.38 0.08
N LEU A 48 3.21 0.54 -1.15
CA LEU A 48 1.82 0.74 -1.50
C LEU A 48 1.13 -0.61 -1.71
N ILE A 49 -0.06 -0.77 -1.18
CA ILE A 49 -0.91 -1.94 -1.35
C ILE A 49 -2.24 -1.49 -1.93
N GLU A 50 -2.61 -2.04 -3.10
CA GLU A 50 -3.89 -1.71 -3.71
C GLU A 50 -4.47 -2.89 -4.48
N PHE A 51 -5.75 -3.19 -4.22
CA PHE A 51 -6.48 -4.28 -4.87
C PHE A 51 -7.86 -3.85 -5.36
N GLN A 52 -8.26 -2.56 -5.23
CA GLN A 52 -9.64 -2.13 -5.42
C GLN A 52 -9.81 -0.83 -6.20
N ASN A 53 -8.92 0.16 -6.02
CA ASN A 53 -9.18 1.54 -6.43
C ASN A 53 -7.98 2.18 -7.14
N THR A 54 -8.05 2.26 -8.47
CA THR A 54 -7.00 2.86 -9.30
C THR A 54 -6.83 4.35 -9.05
N ASP A 55 -7.90 5.08 -8.75
CA ASP A 55 -7.83 6.54 -8.52
C ASP A 55 -7.09 6.83 -7.22
N ALA A 56 -7.35 6.05 -6.18
CA ALA A 56 -6.63 6.14 -4.92
C ALA A 56 -5.14 5.85 -5.07
N LEU A 57 -4.81 4.81 -5.86
CA LEU A 57 -3.42 4.47 -6.18
C LEU A 57 -2.73 5.60 -6.95
N ALA A 58 -3.39 6.11 -7.97
CA ALA A 58 -2.83 7.16 -8.80
C ALA A 58 -2.64 8.47 -8.00
N ASN A 59 -3.58 8.85 -7.12
CA ASN A 59 -3.41 9.98 -6.20
C ASN A 59 -2.15 9.83 -5.35
N MET A 60 -2.00 8.67 -4.70
CA MET A 60 -0.85 8.40 -3.84
C MET A 60 0.48 8.45 -4.61
N VAL A 61 0.52 7.87 -5.82
CA VAL A 61 1.73 7.89 -6.67
C VAL A 61 2.06 9.30 -7.14
N ASN A 62 1.07 10.13 -7.46
CA ASN A 62 1.32 11.52 -7.84
C ASN A 62 1.87 12.34 -6.67
N ASP A 63 1.27 12.21 -5.48
CA ASP A 63 1.76 12.86 -4.26
C ASP A 63 3.22 12.48 -3.96
N MET A 64 3.56 11.19 -4.14
CA MET A 64 4.91 10.67 -3.99
C MET A 64 5.85 11.22 -5.08
N LYS A 65 5.38 11.30 -6.33
CA LYS A 65 6.16 11.83 -7.45
C LYS A 65 6.57 13.29 -7.24
N GLU A 66 5.63 14.13 -6.80
CA GLU A 66 5.90 15.54 -6.50
C GLU A 66 7.00 15.74 -5.46
N ARG A 67 7.14 14.78 -4.54
CA ARG A 67 8.10 14.81 -3.42
C ARG A 67 9.33 13.93 -3.65
N ASN A 68 9.46 13.34 -4.86
CA ASN A 68 10.53 12.38 -5.19
C ASN A 68 10.63 11.19 -4.22
N ILE A 69 9.48 10.72 -3.70
CA ILE A 69 9.39 9.56 -2.81
C ILE A 69 9.38 8.30 -3.66
N LYS A 70 10.11 7.27 -3.23
CA LYS A 70 10.19 5.98 -3.91
C LYS A 70 9.49 4.88 -3.13
N GLY A 71 9.07 3.82 -3.83
CA GLY A 71 8.38 2.72 -3.18
C GLY A 71 8.26 1.44 -3.99
N LEU A 72 7.63 0.46 -3.35
CA LEU A 72 7.14 -0.76 -3.98
C LEU A 72 5.62 -0.68 -4.13
N LEU A 73 5.10 -1.32 -5.16
CA LEU A 73 3.67 -1.44 -5.41
C LEU A 73 3.24 -2.90 -5.32
N MET A 74 2.49 -3.24 -4.28
CA MET A 74 1.85 -4.54 -4.12
C MET A 74 0.45 -4.53 -4.72
N VAL A 75 0.27 -5.36 -5.74
CA VAL A 75 -1.02 -5.61 -6.41
C VAL A 75 -1.16 -7.09 -6.68
N ASN A 76 -2.38 -7.61 -6.69
CA ASN A 76 -2.65 -9.00 -7.02
C ASN A 76 -2.88 -9.20 -8.53
N GLU A 77 -2.98 -10.46 -8.94
CA GLU A 77 -3.17 -10.85 -10.35
C GLU A 77 -4.45 -10.26 -10.94
N ASP A 78 -5.56 -10.30 -10.21
CA ASP A 78 -6.85 -9.78 -10.65
C ASP A 78 -6.80 -8.27 -10.89
N PHE A 79 -6.11 -7.53 -10.02
CA PHE A 79 -5.94 -6.09 -10.17
C PHE A 79 -5.03 -5.75 -11.37
N ILE A 80 -3.96 -6.52 -11.57
CA ILE A 80 -3.08 -6.38 -12.74
C ILE A 80 -3.88 -6.59 -14.02
N GLU A 81 -4.63 -7.70 -14.12
CA GLU A 81 -5.40 -8.03 -15.31
C GLU A 81 -6.46 -6.98 -15.65
N LYS A 82 -7.19 -6.48 -14.63
CA LYS A 82 -8.25 -5.50 -14.82
C LYS A 82 -7.74 -4.10 -15.13
N HIS A 83 -6.58 -3.73 -14.60
CA HIS A 83 -6.11 -2.34 -14.58
C HIS A 83 -4.72 -2.15 -15.19
N TYR A 84 -4.27 -3.06 -16.05
CA TYR A 84 -2.91 -3.05 -16.62
C TYR A 84 -2.56 -1.76 -17.35
N THR A 85 -3.52 -1.08 -17.97
CA THR A 85 -3.26 0.18 -18.67
C THR A 85 -2.83 1.27 -17.68
N VAL A 86 -3.59 1.45 -16.60
CA VAL A 86 -3.26 2.43 -15.54
C VAL A 86 -1.95 2.05 -14.85
N LEU A 87 -1.78 0.75 -14.55
CA LEU A 87 -0.55 0.27 -13.92
C LEU A 87 0.69 0.51 -14.77
N LYS A 88 0.60 0.34 -16.10
CA LYS A 88 1.71 0.68 -17.00
C LYS A 88 2.10 2.15 -16.91
N GLU A 89 1.15 3.06 -16.87
CA GLU A 89 1.45 4.50 -16.74
C GLU A 89 2.05 4.80 -15.36
N ILE A 90 1.52 4.21 -14.31
CA ILE A 90 2.09 4.32 -12.95
C ILE A 90 3.54 3.84 -12.92
N LEU A 91 3.83 2.65 -13.45
CA LEU A 91 5.19 2.10 -13.46
C LEU A 91 6.16 2.92 -14.31
N LYS A 92 5.71 3.52 -15.42
CA LYS A 92 6.52 4.45 -16.24
C LYS A 92 6.97 5.69 -15.48
N THR A 93 6.29 6.09 -14.42
CA THR A 93 6.71 7.23 -13.58
C THR A 93 8.05 6.99 -12.88
N GLY A 94 8.44 5.74 -12.69
CA GLY A 94 9.64 5.35 -11.92
C GLY A 94 9.53 5.70 -10.43
N VAL A 95 8.34 5.99 -9.94
CA VAL A 95 8.07 6.25 -8.51
C VAL A 95 8.00 4.95 -7.74
N VAL A 96 7.35 3.94 -8.31
CA VAL A 96 7.17 2.63 -7.69
C VAL A 96 7.70 1.51 -8.58
N GLU A 97 8.22 0.47 -7.95
CA GLU A 97 8.58 -0.80 -8.55
C GLU A 97 7.53 -1.85 -8.21
N LEU A 98 7.21 -2.72 -9.18
CA LEU A 98 6.20 -3.76 -9.02
C LEU A 98 6.66 -4.86 -8.08
N ALA A 99 5.85 -5.16 -7.07
CA ALA A 99 5.98 -6.29 -6.15
C ALA A 99 4.66 -7.08 -6.13
N PRO A 100 4.38 -7.94 -7.13
CA PRO A 100 3.13 -8.66 -7.20
C PRO A 100 2.91 -9.49 -5.93
N SER A 101 1.65 -9.56 -5.49
CA SER A 101 1.25 -10.23 -4.26
C SER A 101 0.25 -11.34 -4.53
N TYR A 102 0.52 -12.51 -4.00
CA TYR A 102 -0.46 -13.59 -3.94
C TYR A 102 -1.40 -13.36 -2.76
N ASP A 103 -2.64 -12.93 -3.03
CA ASP A 103 -3.57 -12.47 -1.99
C ASP A 103 -4.69 -13.49 -1.65
N TYR A 104 -4.68 -14.68 -2.24
CA TYR A 104 -5.69 -15.71 -1.95
C TYR A 104 -5.46 -16.39 -0.60
N GLU A 105 -4.21 -16.79 -0.32
CA GLU A 105 -3.81 -17.39 0.94
C GLU A 105 -2.32 -17.06 1.25
N PRO A 106 -1.88 -17.18 2.51
CA PRO A 106 -0.47 -17.00 2.86
C PRO A 106 0.40 -18.10 2.23
N PHE A 107 1.62 -17.78 1.80
CA PHE A 107 2.57 -18.81 1.37
C PHE A 107 3.01 -19.70 2.54
N TRP A 108 3.06 -19.15 3.73
CA TRP A 108 3.42 -19.92 4.91
C TRP A 108 2.51 -21.14 5.11
N GLY A 109 3.12 -22.31 5.10
CA GLY A 109 2.42 -23.59 5.25
C GLY A 109 1.85 -24.19 3.97
N MET A 110 1.95 -23.48 2.82
CA MET A 110 1.66 -24.09 1.52
C MET A 110 2.77 -25.07 1.11
N SER A 111 2.40 -26.10 0.36
CA SER A 111 3.40 -27.00 -0.23
C SER A 111 4.29 -26.27 -1.24
N TYR A 112 5.50 -26.78 -1.43
CA TYR A 112 6.44 -26.25 -2.42
C TYR A 112 5.80 -26.13 -3.82
N ASP A 113 5.15 -27.18 -4.31
CA ASP A 113 4.55 -27.22 -5.66
C ASP A 113 3.47 -26.14 -5.84
N LYS A 114 2.62 -25.92 -4.82
CA LYS A 114 1.61 -24.86 -4.85
C LYS A 114 2.24 -23.47 -4.83
N GLN A 115 3.28 -23.26 -4.04
CA GLN A 115 3.99 -21.98 -4.03
C GLN A 115 4.69 -21.76 -5.38
N TYR A 116 5.28 -22.79 -5.98
CA TYR A 116 5.91 -22.71 -7.30
C TYR A 116 4.91 -22.31 -8.38
N GLU A 117 3.74 -22.96 -8.41
CA GLU A 117 2.65 -22.63 -9.34
C GLU A 117 2.18 -21.16 -9.13
N ALA A 118 1.90 -20.77 -7.90
CA ALA A 118 1.43 -19.43 -7.59
C ALA A 118 2.44 -18.35 -7.99
N ILE A 119 3.70 -18.50 -7.61
CA ILE A 119 4.76 -17.52 -7.92
C ILE A 119 5.03 -17.46 -9.42
N SER A 120 5.03 -18.61 -10.11
CA SER A 120 5.18 -18.67 -11.57
C SER A 120 4.05 -17.94 -12.28
N ASN A 121 2.80 -18.08 -11.80
CA ASN A 121 1.63 -17.40 -12.35
C ASN A 121 1.72 -15.88 -12.12
N MET A 122 2.11 -15.42 -10.93
CA MET A 122 2.33 -14.00 -10.66
C MET A 122 3.36 -13.37 -11.61
N ILE A 123 4.49 -14.06 -11.84
CA ILE A 123 5.53 -13.59 -12.77
C ILE A 123 4.98 -13.53 -14.19
N LYS A 124 4.30 -14.60 -14.64
CA LYS A 124 3.71 -14.67 -15.98
C LYS A 124 2.65 -13.59 -16.19
N ASN A 125 1.81 -13.34 -15.18
CA ASN A 125 0.78 -12.30 -15.23
C ASN A 125 1.41 -10.91 -15.38
N ALA A 126 2.41 -10.57 -14.55
CA ALA A 126 3.14 -9.30 -14.66
C ALA A 126 3.83 -9.14 -16.05
N GLN A 127 4.43 -10.18 -16.58
CA GLN A 127 5.05 -10.16 -17.91
C GLN A 127 4.02 -9.98 -19.02
N THR A 128 2.90 -10.69 -18.93
CA THR A 128 1.85 -10.69 -19.97
C THR A 128 1.17 -9.33 -20.05
N TYR A 129 0.72 -8.81 -18.94
CA TYR A 129 -0.09 -7.59 -18.92
C TYR A 129 0.74 -6.31 -18.83
N LEU A 130 1.85 -6.33 -18.08
CA LEU A 130 2.65 -5.12 -17.84
C LEU A 130 3.96 -5.09 -18.62
N GLY A 131 4.44 -6.21 -19.14
CA GLY A 131 5.75 -6.32 -19.80
C GLY A 131 6.91 -6.23 -18.81
N VAL A 132 6.68 -6.51 -17.52
CA VAL A 132 7.65 -6.39 -16.43
C VAL A 132 7.97 -7.76 -15.86
N THR A 133 9.25 -8.06 -15.66
CA THR A 133 9.67 -9.21 -14.84
C THR A 133 9.90 -8.70 -13.42
N PRO A 134 9.06 -9.09 -12.45
CA PRO A 134 9.23 -8.62 -11.08
C PRO A 134 10.45 -9.26 -10.45
N ARG A 135 11.19 -8.49 -9.67
CA ARG A 135 12.29 -9.02 -8.83
C ARG A 135 11.93 -9.10 -7.35
N VAL A 136 10.75 -8.59 -6.99
CA VAL A 136 10.18 -8.65 -5.64
C VAL A 136 8.85 -9.34 -5.71
N ILE A 137 8.56 -10.20 -4.75
CA ILE A 137 7.23 -10.79 -4.58
C ILE A 137 6.76 -10.64 -3.14
N SER A 138 5.44 -10.74 -2.98
CA SER A 138 4.78 -10.75 -1.69
C SER A 138 3.70 -11.83 -1.61
N SER A 139 3.19 -12.06 -0.44
CA SER A 139 2.04 -12.92 -0.20
C SER A 139 1.06 -12.27 0.76
N ARG A 140 -0.12 -12.84 0.86
CA ARG A 140 -1.11 -12.43 1.86
C ARG A 140 -0.49 -12.38 3.25
N TYR A 141 -0.68 -11.26 3.95
CA TYR A 141 -0.07 -10.96 5.24
C TYR A 141 1.48 -10.91 5.22
N MET A 142 2.11 -10.90 4.04
CA MET A 142 3.58 -11.04 3.92
C MET A 142 4.10 -12.29 4.64
N ALA A 143 3.30 -13.35 4.65
CA ALA A 143 3.61 -14.59 5.37
C ALA A 143 4.26 -15.60 4.43
N SER A 144 5.53 -15.89 4.67
CA SER A 144 6.40 -16.73 3.85
C SER A 144 7.15 -17.72 4.71
N ASP A 145 7.62 -18.81 4.10
CA ASP A 145 8.45 -19.83 4.74
C ASP A 145 9.68 -20.18 3.88
N GLU A 146 10.40 -21.22 4.25
CA GLU A 146 11.59 -21.65 3.53
C GLU A 146 11.27 -22.11 2.09
N ASN A 147 10.09 -22.71 1.86
CA ASN A 147 9.68 -23.07 0.51
C ASN A 147 9.54 -21.83 -0.37
N THR A 148 9.00 -20.74 0.17
CA THR A 148 8.90 -19.45 -0.55
C THR A 148 10.27 -18.98 -1.02
N VAL A 149 11.28 -19.06 -0.16
CA VAL A 149 12.65 -18.65 -0.50
C VAL A 149 13.26 -19.55 -1.57
N LYS A 150 13.06 -20.88 -1.47
CA LYS A 150 13.51 -21.86 -2.47
C LYS A 150 12.91 -21.60 -3.85
N VAL A 151 11.60 -21.43 -3.89
CA VAL A 151 10.87 -21.15 -5.13
C VAL A 151 11.29 -19.82 -5.73
N ALA A 152 11.40 -18.78 -4.90
CA ALA A 152 11.83 -17.45 -5.31
C ALA A 152 13.23 -17.51 -5.97
N GLN A 153 14.17 -18.22 -5.36
CA GLN A 153 15.51 -18.43 -5.93
C GLN A 153 15.47 -19.16 -7.27
N GLU A 154 14.70 -20.24 -7.37
CA GLU A 154 14.59 -21.03 -8.61
C GLU A 154 13.98 -20.22 -9.76
N LEU A 155 13.04 -19.33 -9.46
CA LEU A 155 12.36 -18.46 -10.42
C LEU A 155 13.07 -17.12 -10.67
N GLY A 156 14.24 -16.90 -10.08
CA GLY A 156 15.05 -15.70 -10.29
C GLY A 156 14.54 -14.44 -9.58
N ILE A 157 13.73 -14.59 -8.54
CA ILE A 157 13.29 -13.50 -7.69
C ILE A 157 14.40 -13.12 -6.72
N GLU A 158 14.68 -11.82 -6.60
CA GLU A 158 15.74 -11.32 -5.74
C GLU A 158 15.29 -11.04 -4.30
N TYR A 159 14.04 -10.64 -4.14
CA TYR A 159 13.50 -10.21 -2.84
C TYR A 159 12.13 -10.83 -2.57
N ILE A 160 11.89 -11.16 -1.31
CA ILE A 160 10.55 -11.42 -0.78
C ILE A 160 10.24 -10.44 0.34
N THR A 161 9.01 -9.95 0.43
CA THR A 161 8.58 -9.18 1.60
C THR A 161 8.17 -10.12 2.72
N ALA A 162 8.53 -9.77 3.94
CA ALA A 162 8.07 -10.44 5.14
C ALA A 162 7.67 -9.40 6.18
N ARG A 163 6.64 -9.68 6.96
CA ARG A 163 6.27 -8.80 8.05
C ARG A 163 7.31 -8.89 9.16
N GLY A 164 7.86 -7.75 9.56
CA GLY A 164 8.80 -7.66 10.67
C GLY A 164 8.18 -8.12 12.01
N THR A 165 8.96 -8.04 13.05
CA THR A 165 8.51 -8.23 14.42
C THR A 165 7.85 -6.96 14.97
N THR A 166 7.99 -6.62 16.24
CA THR A 166 7.38 -5.44 16.87
C THR A 166 8.24 -4.18 16.77
N GLU A 167 9.14 -4.10 15.80
CA GLU A 167 10.03 -2.96 15.62
C GLU A 167 9.59 -2.11 14.43
N LEU A 168 9.59 -0.79 14.61
CA LEU A 168 9.34 0.17 13.54
C LEU A 168 10.49 0.30 12.54
N ALA A 169 11.53 -0.53 12.67
CA ALA A 169 12.66 -0.59 11.77
C ALA A 169 12.45 -1.64 10.66
N THR A 170 13.12 -1.43 9.54
CA THR A 170 13.28 -2.42 8.49
C THR A 170 14.70 -3.00 8.54
N THR A 171 14.80 -4.29 8.36
CA THR A 171 16.06 -5.01 8.20
C THR A 171 16.01 -5.88 6.94
N ILE A 172 17.05 -5.82 6.14
CA ILE A 172 17.19 -6.69 4.98
C ILE A 172 18.04 -7.89 5.38
N TYR A 173 17.42 -9.05 5.45
CA TYR A 173 18.08 -10.30 5.76
C TYR A 173 18.48 -11.03 4.49
N LYS A 174 19.64 -11.68 4.50
CA LYS A 174 20.00 -12.70 3.52
C LYS A 174 20.19 -14.03 4.25
N PRO A 175 19.42 -15.08 3.92
CA PRO A 175 19.69 -16.42 4.42
C PRO A 175 21.09 -16.89 3.99
N GLU A 176 21.79 -17.63 4.86
CA GLU A 176 23.10 -18.20 4.50
C GLU A 176 22.98 -19.22 3.36
N GLU A 177 21.85 -19.91 3.30
CA GLU A 177 21.60 -21.01 2.37
C GLU A 177 21.09 -20.56 0.99
N TYR A 178 20.66 -19.29 0.85
CA TYR A 178 19.97 -18.79 -0.35
C TYR A 178 20.49 -17.41 -0.77
N ASP A 179 20.35 -17.10 -2.07
CA ASP A 179 20.69 -15.77 -2.60
C ASP A 179 19.53 -14.77 -2.56
N VAL A 180 18.33 -15.22 -2.23
CA VAL A 180 17.13 -14.38 -2.07
C VAL A 180 17.24 -13.56 -0.78
N LYS A 181 16.89 -12.29 -0.86
CA LYS A 181 16.86 -11.37 0.29
C LYS A 181 15.45 -11.26 0.84
N ILE A 182 15.34 -11.11 2.16
CA ILE A 182 14.07 -10.96 2.86
C ILE A 182 13.97 -9.55 3.40
N ILE A 183 12.98 -8.80 2.90
CA ILE A 183 12.65 -7.45 3.37
C ILE A 183 11.75 -7.57 4.59
N SER A 184 12.30 -7.34 5.79
CA SER A 184 11.51 -7.28 7.01
C SER A 184 10.78 -5.94 7.09
N VAL A 185 9.54 -5.88 6.61
CA VAL A 185 8.72 -4.67 6.61
C VAL A 185 8.46 -4.22 8.04
N SER A 186 8.58 -2.93 8.29
CA SER A 186 8.37 -2.31 9.61
C SER A 186 7.03 -2.71 10.21
N ASN A 187 7.01 -2.98 11.50
CA ASN A 187 5.81 -3.40 12.21
C ASN A 187 5.49 -2.43 13.34
N ILE A 188 4.22 -2.39 13.74
CA ILE A 188 3.73 -1.51 14.81
C ILE A 188 4.35 -1.94 16.14
N ASP A 189 4.85 -0.97 16.88
CA ASP A 189 5.40 -1.14 18.22
C ASP A 189 4.44 -0.55 19.27
N ILE A 190 3.20 -0.98 19.25
CA ILE A 190 2.20 -0.64 20.25
C ILE A 190 1.48 -1.92 20.66
N PRO A 191 1.45 -2.28 21.97
CA PRO A 191 0.80 -3.51 22.43
C PRO A 191 -0.67 -3.63 22.04
N GLU A 192 -1.40 -2.52 21.95
CA GLU A 192 -2.81 -2.46 21.58
C GLU A 192 -3.04 -2.85 20.12
N PHE A 193 -2.09 -2.56 19.24
CA PHE A 193 -2.16 -2.82 17.81
C PHE A 193 -1.41 -4.10 17.40
N LYS A 194 -1.44 -5.11 18.22
CA LYS A 194 -0.77 -6.40 18.02
C LYS A 194 -0.75 -6.83 16.56
N TYR A 195 0.42 -7.24 16.05
CA TYR A 195 0.56 -7.89 14.75
C TYR A 195 0.08 -7.08 13.54
N GLY A 196 0.54 -5.89 13.35
CA GLY A 196 0.26 -5.10 12.14
C GLY A 196 1.54 -4.58 11.53
N SER A 197 1.62 -4.52 10.22
CA SER A 197 2.63 -3.70 9.56
C SER A 197 2.42 -2.25 9.95
N PHE A 198 3.48 -1.46 9.87
CA PHE A 198 3.40 -0.01 10.09
C PHE A 198 2.67 0.63 8.90
N CYS A 199 1.35 0.53 8.91
CA CYS A 199 0.49 0.98 7.82
C CYS A 199 -0.81 1.61 8.32
N ASP A 200 -1.37 2.50 7.51
CA ASP A 200 -2.65 3.16 7.72
C ASP A 200 -3.80 2.17 7.95
N TYR A 201 -3.86 1.08 7.18
CA TYR A 201 -4.85 0.01 7.37
C TYR A 201 -4.81 -0.60 8.78
N SER A 202 -3.62 -0.81 9.31
CA SER A 202 -3.46 -1.40 10.65
C SER A 202 -4.09 -0.53 11.74
N PHE A 203 -4.08 0.78 11.56
CA PHE A 203 -4.74 1.72 12.47
C PHE A 203 -6.23 1.87 12.14
N TYR A 204 -6.56 2.10 10.87
CA TYR A 204 -7.92 2.33 10.42
C TYR A 204 -8.86 1.18 10.81
N GLU A 205 -8.47 -0.05 10.52
CA GLU A 205 -9.28 -1.23 10.83
C GLU A 205 -9.49 -1.48 12.34
N ARG A 206 -8.68 -0.86 13.19
CA ARG A 206 -8.81 -0.96 14.65
C ARG A 206 -9.45 0.26 15.30
N ASN A 207 -10.04 1.14 14.52
CA ASN A 207 -10.52 2.45 14.95
C ASN A 207 -9.41 3.34 15.55
N GLY A 208 -8.18 3.18 15.10
CA GLY A 208 -7.09 4.12 15.33
C GLY A 208 -7.25 5.36 14.44
N SER A 209 -6.54 6.40 14.75
CA SER A 209 -6.58 7.67 14.03
C SER A 209 -5.30 7.91 13.19
N PRO A 210 -5.34 8.84 12.23
CA PRO A 210 -4.13 9.33 11.57
C PRO A 210 -3.08 9.85 12.55
N GLU A 211 -3.51 10.49 13.65
CA GLU A 211 -2.63 11.02 14.69
C GLU A 211 -1.92 9.91 15.46
N ASP A 212 -2.59 8.77 15.71
CA ASP A 212 -1.93 7.58 16.29
C ASP A 212 -0.81 7.08 15.39
N MET A 213 -1.03 7.04 14.07
CA MET A 213 -0.03 6.63 13.11
C MET A 213 1.11 7.66 13.03
N GLU A 214 0.81 8.94 12.99
CA GLU A 214 1.81 10.01 12.97
C GLU A 214 2.73 9.95 14.19
N GLU A 215 2.22 9.57 15.35
CA GLU A 215 3.06 9.39 16.55
C GLU A 215 4.05 8.21 16.37
N GLN A 216 3.64 7.15 15.69
CA GLN A 216 4.57 6.05 15.36
C GLN A 216 5.59 6.47 14.30
N TYR A 217 5.26 7.39 13.41
CA TYR A 217 6.23 7.95 12.49
C TYR A 217 7.36 8.67 13.20
N LYS A 218 7.04 9.49 14.19
CA LYS A 218 8.05 10.20 15.01
C LYS A 218 9.01 9.23 15.69
N ARG A 219 8.56 8.00 15.94
CA ARG A 219 9.41 6.92 16.46
C ARG A 219 10.16 6.19 15.35
N ALA A 220 9.52 5.96 14.20
CA ALA A 220 10.13 5.27 13.06
C ALA A 220 11.35 6.02 12.53
N ILE A 221 11.29 7.35 12.44
CA ILE A 221 12.42 8.19 11.98
C ILE A 221 13.64 8.19 12.93
N GLN A 222 13.54 7.60 14.11
CA GLN A 222 14.69 7.37 14.98
C GLN A 222 15.48 6.12 14.58
N ASN A 223 14.97 5.30 13.66
CA ASN A 223 15.66 4.14 13.13
C ASN A 223 16.48 4.52 11.89
N LYS A 224 17.51 3.74 11.58
CA LYS A 224 18.33 3.95 10.38
C LYS A 224 17.55 3.70 9.09
N LYS A 225 16.66 2.69 9.11
CA LYS A 225 15.83 2.28 8.00
C LYS A 225 14.42 1.95 8.46
N PHE A 226 13.43 2.33 7.67
CA PHE A 226 12.06 1.85 7.85
C PHE A 226 11.30 1.79 6.52
N ILE A 227 10.26 0.98 6.49
CA ILE A 227 9.28 0.94 5.39
C ILE A 227 7.93 1.35 5.96
N ALA A 228 7.36 2.38 5.38
CA ALA A 228 6.03 2.85 5.68
C ALA A 228 5.04 2.28 4.66
N VAL A 229 3.95 1.71 5.12
CA VAL A 229 2.98 1.01 4.28
C VAL A 229 1.70 1.82 4.18
N SER A 230 1.15 1.94 2.98
CA SER A 230 -0.18 2.50 2.76
C SER A 230 -1.04 1.54 1.94
N HIS A 231 -2.25 1.27 2.44
CA HIS A 231 -3.33 0.79 1.59
C HIS A 231 -3.92 2.01 0.90
N THR A 232 -3.68 2.16 -0.39
CA THR A 232 -3.93 3.44 -1.08
C THR A 232 -5.40 3.85 -1.07
N TYR A 233 -6.35 2.91 -0.98
CA TYR A 233 -7.77 3.23 -0.79
C TYR A 233 -8.07 3.91 0.57
N ILE A 234 -7.10 3.94 1.49
CA ILE A 234 -7.12 4.74 2.72
C ILE A 234 -6.25 5.98 2.53
N GLY A 235 -4.94 5.80 2.39
CA GLY A 235 -3.96 6.89 2.35
C GLY A 235 -4.08 7.80 1.13
N GLY A 236 -4.45 7.26 -0.03
CA GLY A 236 -4.63 8.03 -1.27
C GLY A 236 -6.08 8.48 -1.53
N TYR A 237 -7.04 8.11 -0.66
CA TYR A 237 -8.45 8.35 -0.94
C TYR A 237 -9.20 9.04 0.22
N LYS A 238 -8.93 8.68 1.48
CA LYS A 238 -9.57 9.29 2.64
C LYS A 238 -8.81 10.54 3.07
N LYS A 239 -9.49 11.69 3.02
CA LYS A 239 -8.86 12.99 3.18
C LYS A 239 -7.97 13.11 4.43
N ARG A 240 -8.43 12.71 5.60
CA ARG A 240 -7.65 12.81 6.85
C ARG A 240 -6.37 11.97 6.82
N TRP A 241 -6.43 10.80 6.19
CA TRP A 241 -5.28 9.91 6.03
C TRP A 241 -4.31 10.42 4.99
N ASN A 242 -4.82 10.97 3.89
CA ASN A 242 -4.00 11.63 2.88
C ASN A 242 -3.30 12.88 3.45
N ASP A 243 -4.04 13.74 4.18
CA ASP A 243 -3.45 14.90 4.87
C ASP A 243 -2.36 14.48 5.88
N MET A 244 -2.51 13.35 6.55
CA MET A 244 -1.49 12.79 7.45
C MET A 244 -0.22 12.41 6.68
N TRP A 245 -0.34 11.73 5.53
CA TRP A 245 0.79 11.39 4.68
C TRP A 245 1.52 12.64 4.21
N HIS A 246 0.80 13.68 3.75
CA HIS A 246 1.38 14.94 3.35
C HIS A 246 2.14 15.61 4.51
N ARG A 247 1.51 15.72 5.69
CA ARG A 247 2.20 16.26 6.88
C ARG A 247 3.48 15.49 7.21
N PHE A 248 3.43 14.17 7.08
CA PHE A 248 4.59 13.34 7.35
C PHE A 248 5.71 13.60 6.35
N TRP A 249 5.42 13.60 5.08
CA TRP A 249 6.41 13.82 4.03
C TRP A 249 6.99 15.24 4.04
N ASP A 250 6.18 16.24 4.38
CA ASP A 250 6.57 17.65 4.30
C ASP A 250 7.26 18.17 5.60
N ASN A 251 7.02 17.52 6.75
CA ASN A 251 7.52 18.02 8.04
C ASN A 251 8.69 17.23 8.65
N TYR A 252 9.04 16.07 8.08
CA TYR A 252 10.11 15.25 8.63
C TYR A 252 11.17 14.99 7.58
N GLU A 253 12.44 15.18 7.97
CA GLU A 253 13.59 14.90 7.12
C GLU A 253 13.82 13.39 7.04
N VAL A 254 13.58 12.82 5.86
CA VAL A 254 13.71 11.39 5.55
C VAL A 254 14.32 11.26 4.15
N ASP A 255 15.33 10.42 4.01
CA ASP A 255 15.89 10.06 2.71
C ASP A 255 15.06 8.94 2.09
N TRP A 256 14.14 9.33 1.18
CA TRP A 256 13.25 8.41 0.49
C TRP A 256 13.96 7.76 -0.70
N VAL A 257 14.36 6.53 -0.51
CA VAL A 257 15.22 5.79 -1.44
C VAL A 257 14.47 4.67 -2.16
N ASP A 258 15.04 4.24 -3.28
CA ASP A 258 14.58 3.06 -4.03
C ASP A 258 15.05 1.74 -3.38
N LEU A 259 14.60 0.62 -3.96
CA LEU A 259 14.97 -0.71 -3.49
C LEU A 259 16.47 -0.99 -3.66
N ASP A 260 17.13 -0.46 -4.68
CA ASP A 260 18.56 -0.69 -4.90
C ASP A 260 19.40 -0.11 -3.75
N THR A 261 18.96 1.03 -3.23
CA THR A 261 19.60 1.68 -2.08
C THR A 261 19.18 1.03 -0.76
N LEU A 262 17.87 0.87 -0.51
CA LEU A 262 17.36 0.30 0.74
C LEU A 262 17.71 -1.18 0.88
N GLY A 263 17.69 -1.93 -0.22
CA GLY A 263 17.83 -3.38 -0.30
C GLY A 263 19.23 -3.93 -0.03
N SER A 264 20.18 -3.08 0.39
CA SER A 264 21.47 -3.55 0.87
C SER A 264 21.31 -4.46 2.08
N VAL A 265 22.04 -5.60 2.07
CA VAL A 265 21.93 -6.62 3.14
C VAL A 265 22.44 -6.06 4.45
N ASP A 266 21.61 -6.07 5.47
CA ASP A 266 21.98 -5.67 6.82
C ASP A 266 22.50 -6.84 7.65
N LYS A 267 21.90 -8.04 7.47
CA LYS A 267 22.28 -9.23 8.24
C LYS A 267 22.27 -10.49 7.37
N VAL A 268 23.30 -11.31 7.51
CA VAL A 268 23.37 -12.66 6.98
C VAL A 268 23.22 -13.63 8.14
N MET A 269 22.33 -14.60 8.04
CA MET A 269 22.07 -15.58 9.10
C MET A 269 21.32 -16.79 8.56
N PRO A 270 21.36 -17.94 9.23
CA PRO A 270 20.58 -19.12 8.84
C PRO A 270 19.09 -18.81 8.71
N MET A 271 18.44 -19.36 7.70
CA MET A 271 17.02 -19.09 7.41
C MET A 271 16.10 -19.25 8.63
N TRP A 272 16.35 -20.28 9.45
CA TRP A 272 15.51 -20.56 10.64
C TRP A 272 15.66 -19.53 11.76
N GLN A 273 16.72 -18.71 11.76
CA GLN A 273 16.97 -17.65 12.75
C GLN A 273 16.44 -16.29 12.32
N ILE A 274 16.01 -16.13 11.07
CA ILE A 274 15.52 -14.82 10.58
C ILE A 274 14.26 -14.44 11.36
N PRO A 275 14.28 -13.29 12.08
CA PRO A 275 13.22 -12.91 12.99
C PRO A 275 12.10 -12.16 12.25
N VAL A 276 11.36 -12.86 11.40
CA VAL A 276 10.18 -12.33 10.73
C VAL A 276 8.92 -12.96 11.31
N ASN A 277 7.82 -12.25 11.27
CA ASN A 277 6.54 -12.76 11.72
C ASN A 277 6.00 -13.76 10.68
N LYS A 278 6.06 -15.03 11.00
CA LYS A 278 5.56 -16.14 10.17
C LYS A 278 4.07 -16.41 10.39
N ASN A 279 3.50 -15.87 11.47
CA ASN A 279 2.12 -16.11 11.83
C ASN A 279 1.19 -15.24 11.00
N ALA A 280 0.41 -15.88 10.18
CA ALA A 280 -0.85 -15.42 9.67
C ALA A 280 -1.89 -16.42 10.20
N PRO A 281 -3.10 -16.10 10.42
CA PRO A 281 -3.86 -14.94 10.04
C PRO A 281 -3.97 -13.95 11.19
N TYR A 282 -4.24 -12.74 10.78
CA TYR A 282 -4.49 -11.65 11.66
C TYR A 282 -5.96 -11.23 11.52
N THR A 283 -6.70 -11.29 12.61
CA THR A 283 -8.04 -10.73 12.66
C THR A 283 -7.97 -9.40 13.39
N PRO A 284 -8.28 -8.27 12.75
CA PRO A 284 -8.25 -6.98 13.42
C PRO A 284 -9.33 -6.94 14.49
N GLU A 285 -8.92 -6.93 15.76
CA GLU A 285 -9.82 -6.61 16.84
C GLU A 285 -9.98 -5.10 16.91
N LYS A 286 -11.23 -4.63 17.01
CA LYS A 286 -11.50 -3.22 17.25
C LYS A 286 -11.10 -2.87 18.68
N ILE A 287 -10.01 -2.14 18.83
CA ILE A 287 -9.44 -1.80 20.16
C ILE A 287 -10.08 -0.56 20.78
N ARG A 288 -10.79 0.22 20.00
CA ARG A 288 -11.51 1.42 20.42
C ARG A 288 -12.92 1.40 19.85
N PRO A 289 -13.90 2.08 20.50
CA PRO A 289 -15.16 2.41 19.85
C PRO A 289 -14.90 3.17 18.54
N ALA A 290 -15.76 2.98 17.56
CA ALA A 290 -15.70 3.77 16.34
C ALA A 290 -15.72 5.27 16.72
N ILE A 291 -14.75 6.02 16.24
CA ILE A 291 -14.77 7.47 16.36
C ILE A 291 -15.85 7.94 15.38
N PRO A 292 -16.92 8.61 15.84
CA PRO A 292 -17.90 9.18 14.93
C PRO A 292 -17.21 10.33 14.18
N TYR A 293 -16.69 10.03 13.00
CA TYR A 293 -16.31 11.07 12.05
C TYR A 293 -17.58 11.47 11.28
N GLU A 294 -17.78 12.76 11.08
CA GLU A 294 -18.55 13.24 9.96
C GLU A 294 -17.99 12.56 8.71
N GLU A 295 -18.84 12.15 7.76
CA GLU A 295 -18.37 11.49 6.54
C GLU A 295 -17.18 12.22 5.98
N GLU A 296 -16.03 11.57 6.00
CA GLU A 296 -14.80 12.19 5.50
C GLU A 296 -14.96 12.36 4.00
N PRO A 297 -14.87 13.59 3.46
CA PRO A 297 -14.84 13.74 2.03
C PRO A 297 -13.65 12.95 1.49
N ASN A 298 -13.90 12.15 0.47
CA ASN A 298 -12.86 11.50 -0.28
C ASN A 298 -11.93 12.56 -0.86
N VAL A 299 -10.67 12.23 -1.06
CA VAL A 299 -9.76 13.09 -1.81
C VAL A 299 -10.34 13.25 -3.21
N THR A 300 -10.89 14.43 -3.49
CA THR A 300 -11.44 14.78 -4.79
C THR A 300 -10.36 15.46 -5.63
N ASN A 301 -9.32 14.76 -5.93
CA ASN A 301 -8.46 15.15 -7.02
C ASN A 301 -8.39 13.96 -7.95
N PRO A 302 -9.20 13.94 -9.03
CA PRO A 302 -8.92 13.00 -10.08
C PRO A 302 -7.48 13.29 -10.48
N CYS A 303 -6.63 12.28 -10.50
CA CYS A 303 -5.34 12.40 -11.10
C CYS A 303 -5.53 13.05 -12.45
N LYS A 304 -5.21 14.34 -12.56
CA LYS A 304 -4.77 14.83 -13.83
C LYS A 304 -3.47 14.07 -14.06
N VAL A 305 -3.55 13.00 -14.80
CA VAL A 305 -2.45 12.61 -15.66
C VAL A 305 -2.30 13.83 -16.56
N GLU A 306 -1.48 14.81 -16.11
CA GLU A 306 -1.18 15.96 -16.93
C GLU A 306 -0.53 15.42 -18.19
N ASP A 307 -1.34 15.45 -19.22
CA ASP A 307 -0.96 15.55 -20.62
C ASP A 307 0.30 14.78 -21.07
N LEU A 308 0.10 13.52 -21.36
CA LEU A 308 0.86 12.86 -22.41
C LEU A 308 0.04 12.75 -23.70
N ASN A 309 -0.77 13.78 -24.00
CA ASN A 309 -1.21 14.06 -25.36
C ASN A 309 -1.86 15.45 -25.39
N GLU A 310 -1.09 16.46 -25.80
CA GLU A 310 -1.65 17.64 -26.43
C GLU A 310 -2.36 17.20 -27.71
N GLY A 311 -3.64 16.94 -27.57
CA GLY A 311 -4.57 16.67 -28.65
C GLY A 311 -5.94 17.03 -28.12
N GLU A 312 -6.29 18.32 -28.26
CA GLU A 312 -7.62 18.82 -27.97
C GLU A 312 -8.69 17.92 -28.59
N SER A 313 -9.47 17.24 -27.77
CA SER A 313 -10.84 16.96 -28.13
C SER A 313 -11.73 17.36 -26.96
N ASN A 314 -12.25 18.57 -27.03
CA ASN A 314 -13.46 18.99 -26.33
C ASN A 314 -14.60 18.10 -26.82
N ILE A 315 -14.72 16.90 -26.27
CA ILE A 315 -15.92 16.09 -26.45
C ILE A 315 -16.87 16.46 -25.31
N THR A 316 -17.62 17.54 -25.53
CA THR A 316 -18.84 17.77 -24.80
C THR A 316 -19.89 16.83 -25.43
N THR A 317 -19.97 15.60 -24.96
CA THR A 317 -21.05 14.68 -25.33
C THR A 317 -22.32 15.19 -24.65
N SER A 318 -23.08 16.00 -25.36
CA SER A 318 -24.49 16.24 -25.00
C SER A 318 -25.27 14.99 -25.37
N ILE A 319 -25.58 14.16 -24.37
CA ILE A 319 -26.51 13.03 -24.56
C ILE A 319 -27.85 13.65 -24.98
N THR A 320 -28.39 13.24 -26.12
CA THR A 320 -29.76 13.60 -26.49
C THR A 320 -30.71 12.87 -25.54
N ASP A 321 -31.85 13.47 -25.21
CA ASP A 321 -32.79 12.95 -24.20
C ASP A 321 -33.25 11.49 -24.42
N LYS A 322 -32.98 10.91 -25.59
CA LYS A 322 -33.38 9.55 -25.99
C LYS A 322 -32.22 8.63 -26.39
N GLU A 323 -30.99 9.08 -26.28
CA GLU A 323 -29.82 8.23 -26.54
C GLU A 323 -29.54 7.31 -25.36
N VAL A 324 -29.39 6.00 -25.63
CA VAL A 324 -28.98 5.00 -24.64
C VAL A 324 -27.51 4.67 -24.84
N VAL A 325 -26.69 4.80 -23.80
CA VAL A 325 -25.26 4.46 -23.84
C VAL A 325 -24.97 3.43 -22.76
N VAL A 326 -24.30 2.36 -23.13
CA VAL A 326 -24.06 1.22 -22.25
C VAL A 326 -22.58 0.90 -22.13
N PHE A 327 -22.14 0.78 -20.91
CA PHE A 327 -20.80 0.31 -20.55
C PHE A 327 -20.92 -1.07 -19.90
N HIS A 328 -20.36 -2.11 -20.52
CA HIS A 328 -20.50 -3.47 -20.00
C HIS A 328 -19.37 -4.43 -20.42
N ASN A 329 -19.36 -5.64 -19.84
CA ASN A 329 -18.35 -6.66 -20.13
C ASN A 329 -18.83 -7.79 -21.06
N ASN A 330 -20.04 -7.71 -21.59
CA ASN A 330 -20.77 -8.67 -22.44
C ASN A 330 -20.79 -10.14 -21.97
N THR A 331 -20.32 -10.45 -20.80
CA THR A 331 -20.24 -11.82 -20.24
C THR A 331 -20.94 -11.97 -18.89
N GLY A 332 -21.11 -10.87 -18.15
CA GLY A 332 -21.79 -10.89 -16.87
C GLY A 332 -23.28 -11.21 -16.98
N PRO A 333 -23.89 -11.92 -16.02
CA PRO A 333 -25.31 -12.30 -16.07
C PRO A 333 -26.24 -11.11 -16.33
N MET A 334 -26.08 -10.02 -15.59
CA MET A 334 -26.88 -8.80 -15.77
C MET A 334 -26.65 -8.12 -17.13
N CYS A 335 -25.44 -8.21 -17.68
CA CYS A 335 -25.15 -7.68 -19.01
C CYS A 335 -25.88 -8.47 -20.10
N LEU A 336 -25.89 -9.80 -20.00
CA LEU A 336 -26.60 -10.68 -20.94
C LEU A 336 -28.14 -10.49 -20.84
N GLU A 337 -28.66 -10.31 -19.63
CA GLU A 337 -30.07 -10.02 -19.38
C GLU A 337 -30.46 -8.68 -20.01
N MET A 338 -29.67 -7.61 -19.82
CA MET A 338 -29.87 -6.33 -20.48
C MET A 338 -29.85 -6.43 -22.01
N ILE A 339 -28.86 -7.11 -22.58
CA ILE A 339 -28.72 -7.29 -24.03
C ILE A 339 -29.99 -7.97 -24.61
N ASN A 340 -30.49 -9.01 -23.96
CA ASN A 340 -31.72 -9.70 -24.35
C ASN A 340 -32.96 -8.79 -24.26
N PHE A 341 -33.10 -8.07 -23.14
CA PHE A 341 -34.20 -7.12 -22.94
C PHE A 341 -34.19 -6.01 -24.00
N PHE A 342 -33.06 -5.42 -24.30
CA PHE A 342 -32.94 -4.35 -25.31
C PHE A 342 -33.27 -4.87 -26.70
N LYS A 343 -32.83 -6.07 -27.03
CA LYS A 343 -33.15 -6.73 -28.29
C LYS A 343 -34.66 -7.02 -28.44
N GLU A 344 -35.30 -7.51 -27.39
CA GLU A 344 -36.72 -7.82 -27.37
C GLU A 344 -37.61 -6.56 -27.51
N ASN A 345 -37.14 -5.43 -26.96
CA ASN A 345 -37.86 -4.15 -26.98
C ASN A 345 -37.36 -3.20 -28.09
N ASN A 346 -36.51 -3.66 -29.01
CA ASN A 346 -35.92 -2.87 -30.11
C ASN A 346 -35.27 -1.56 -29.63
N ILE A 347 -34.55 -1.60 -28.51
CA ILE A 347 -33.80 -0.46 -27.99
C ILE A 347 -32.41 -0.44 -28.68
N GLU A 348 -32.18 0.62 -29.42
CA GLU A 348 -30.82 0.87 -29.98
C GLU A 348 -29.96 1.57 -28.93
N TYR A 349 -28.69 1.20 -28.84
CA TYR A 349 -27.76 1.78 -27.87
C TYR A 349 -26.33 1.89 -28.43
N VAL A 350 -25.57 2.83 -27.89
CA VAL A 350 -24.12 2.92 -28.10
C VAL A 350 -23.45 2.02 -27.09
N GLU A 351 -22.62 1.10 -27.57
CA GLU A 351 -21.95 0.09 -26.76
C GLU A 351 -20.50 0.48 -26.50
N HIS A 352 -20.07 0.38 -25.22
CA HIS A 352 -18.69 0.44 -24.80
C HIS A 352 -18.36 -0.82 -24.00
N LEU A 353 -17.40 -1.60 -24.47
CA LEU A 353 -16.98 -2.84 -23.81
C LEU A 353 -15.78 -2.61 -22.89
N THR A 354 -15.72 -3.32 -21.78
CA THR A 354 -14.57 -3.30 -20.87
C THR A 354 -13.24 -3.64 -21.56
N THR A 355 -13.29 -4.21 -22.76
CA THR A 355 -12.14 -4.49 -23.63
C THR A 355 -11.71 -3.31 -24.50
N ASP A 356 -12.51 -2.24 -24.57
CA ASP A 356 -12.19 -1.07 -25.38
C ASP A 356 -11.06 -0.26 -24.72
N THR A 357 -10.13 0.21 -25.52
CA THR A 357 -8.91 0.89 -25.01
C THR A 357 -9.20 2.21 -24.32
N ASP A 358 -10.32 2.85 -24.63
CA ASP A 358 -10.78 4.14 -24.11
C ASP A 358 -11.96 4.01 -23.14
N PHE A 359 -12.36 2.79 -22.79
CA PHE A 359 -13.51 2.50 -21.93
C PHE A 359 -13.60 3.40 -20.67
N GLY A 360 -12.50 3.46 -19.89
CA GLY A 360 -12.47 4.27 -18.67
C GLY A 360 -12.61 5.78 -18.95
N THR A 361 -12.00 6.27 -20.01
CA THR A 361 -12.08 7.67 -20.42
C THR A 361 -13.51 8.03 -20.85
N GLN A 362 -14.13 7.20 -21.68
CA GLN A 362 -15.50 7.37 -22.12
C GLN A 362 -16.47 7.31 -20.93
N LEU A 363 -16.35 6.31 -20.08
CA LEU A 363 -17.20 6.18 -18.89
C LEU A 363 -17.12 7.42 -17.98
N ASN A 364 -15.93 7.96 -17.76
CA ASN A 364 -15.75 9.16 -16.95
C ASN A 364 -16.35 10.41 -17.60
N ALA A 365 -16.28 10.53 -18.92
CA ALA A 365 -16.92 11.63 -19.65
C ALA A 365 -18.44 11.62 -19.48
N TYR A 366 -19.08 10.44 -19.52
CA TYR A 366 -20.51 10.30 -19.29
C TYR A 366 -20.89 10.54 -17.82
N LYS A 367 -20.12 10.02 -16.86
CA LYS A 367 -20.35 10.26 -15.42
C LYS A 367 -20.38 11.74 -15.06
N GLY A 368 -19.55 12.56 -15.67
CA GLY A 368 -19.50 14.01 -15.43
C GLY A 368 -20.77 14.77 -15.83
N ASN A 369 -21.59 14.21 -16.74
CA ASN A 369 -22.79 14.82 -17.27
C ASN A 369 -24.08 14.31 -16.65
N ILE A 370 -24.03 13.33 -15.77
CA ILE A 370 -25.20 12.68 -15.18
C ILE A 370 -25.51 13.26 -13.81
N SER A 371 -26.75 13.70 -13.64
CA SER A 371 -27.24 14.31 -12.40
C SER A 371 -27.80 13.30 -11.38
N LYS A 372 -28.06 12.06 -11.80
CA LYS A 372 -28.71 11.04 -10.98
C LYS A 372 -28.19 9.65 -11.33
N SER A 373 -27.93 8.84 -10.31
CA SER A 373 -27.59 7.42 -10.42
C SER A 373 -28.65 6.57 -9.73
N GLU A 374 -29.09 5.51 -10.38
CA GLU A 374 -30.11 4.57 -9.90
C GLU A 374 -29.69 3.14 -10.23
N GLY A 375 -30.35 2.16 -9.59
CA GLY A 375 -30.13 0.74 -9.87
C GLY A 375 -29.78 -0.08 -8.62
N VAL A 376 -29.07 -1.19 -8.82
CA VAL A 376 -28.75 -2.14 -7.76
C VAL A 376 -27.82 -1.54 -6.69
N SER A 377 -27.12 -0.48 -7.03
CA SER A 377 -26.17 0.22 -6.15
C SER A 377 -26.21 1.71 -6.43
N ASP A 378 -26.10 2.53 -5.38
CA ASP A 378 -25.97 3.99 -5.46
C ASP A 378 -24.63 4.44 -6.09
N SER A 379 -23.75 3.50 -6.37
CA SER A 379 -22.47 3.70 -7.05
C SER A 379 -22.41 2.86 -8.32
N TYR A 380 -21.51 3.19 -9.25
CA TYR A 380 -21.28 2.38 -10.46
C TYR A 380 -20.49 1.09 -10.12
N GLY A 381 -21.01 0.31 -9.18
CA GLY A 381 -20.36 -0.90 -8.68
C GLY A 381 -20.62 -2.15 -9.50
N TYR A 382 -21.63 -2.12 -10.39
CA TYR A 382 -22.05 -3.28 -11.18
C TYR A 382 -22.17 -2.93 -12.66
N TYR A 383 -21.75 -3.84 -13.53
CA TYR A 383 -22.05 -3.80 -14.94
C TYR A 383 -23.38 -4.52 -15.23
N PRO A 384 -24.15 -4.05 -16.23
CA PRO A 384 -23.92 -2.89 -17.11
C PRO A 384 -24.08 -1.56 -16.37
N ILE A 385 -23.44 -0.49 -16.88
CA ILE A 385 -23.75 0.89 -16.53
C ILE A 385 -24.47 1.49 -17.73
N ILE A 386 -25.67 1.99 -17.52
CA ILE A 386 -26.56 2.45 -18.59
C ILE A 386 -26.86 3.94 -18.37
N PHE A 387 -26.62 4.75 -19.38
CA PHE A 387 -26.94 6.17 -19.38
C PHE A 387 -28.07 6.44 -20.36
N VAL A 388 -29.15 7.08 -19.89
CA VAL A 388 -30.33 7.45 -20.70
C VAL A 388 -31.11 8.59 -20.05
N GLY A 389 -31.54 9.59 -20.82
CA GLY A 389 -32.37 10.69 -20.34
C GLY A 389 -31.82 11.45 -19.14
N GLY A 390 -30.49 11.64 -19.04
CA GLY A 390 -29.82 12.30 -17.91
C GLY A 390 -29.77 11.47 -16.63
N ARG A 391 -30.10 10.18 -16.69
CA ARG A 391 -30.05 9.22 -15.58
C ARG A 391 -28.98 8.16 -15.85
N ALA A 392 -28.48 7.54 -14.80
CA ALA A 392 -27.55 6.43 -14.89
C ALA A 392 -28.03 5.26 -14.01
N PHE A 393 -27.94 4.05 -14.55
CA PHE A 393 -28.27 2.81 -13.85
C PHE A 393 -27.01 1.95 -13.72
N SER A 394 -26.80 1.33 -12.56
CA SER A 394 -25.69 0.43 -12.28
C SER A 394 -26.23 -0.97 -12.01
N GLY A 395 -25.90 -1.92 -12.86
CA GLY A 395 -26.52 -3.23 -12.93
C GLY A 395 -27.76 -3.23 -13.80
N PHE A 396 -28.44 -4.39 -13.89
CA PHE A 396 -29.66 -4.55 -14.66
C PHE A 396 -30.60 -5.58 -14.01
N ASN A 397 -31.88 -5.30 -14.03
CA ASN A 397 -33.00 -6.19 -13.75
C ASN A 397 -34.22 -5.72 -14.53
N GLU A 398 -35.33 -6.48 -14.48
CA GLU A 398 -36.55 -6.18 -15.20
C GLU A 398 -37.13 -4.79 -14.83
N GLU A 399 -37.06 -4.40 -13.57
CA GLU A 399 -37.55 -3.12 -13.06
C GLU A 399 -36.79 -1.92 -13.66
N ILE A 400 -35.45 -2.04 -13.77
CA ILE A 400 -34.59 -1.06 -14.46
C ILE A 400 -34.97 -1.02 -15.96
N GLY A 401 -35.21 -2.16 -16.58
CA GLY A 401 -35.63 -2.25 -17.96
C GLY A 401 -36.92 -1.49 -18.24
N GLU A 402 -37.92 -1.64 -17.38
CA GLU A 402 -39.18 -0.91 -17.47
C GLU A 402 -39.04 0.60 -17.27
N GLU A 403 -38.11 1.02 -16.36
CA GLU A 403 -37.83 2.44 -16.18
C GLU A 403 -37.13 3.05 -17.41
N ILE A 404 -36.23 2.31 -18.05
CA ILE A 404 -35.59 2.74 -19.30
C ILE A 404 -36.64 2.93 -20.40
N LEU A 405 -37.58 1.99 -20.56
CA LEU A 405 -38.69 2.13 -21.53
C LEU A 405 -39.49 3.39 -21.29
N LYS A 406 -39.85 3.70 -20.04
CA LYS A 406 -40.58 4.93 -19.69
C LYS A 406 -39.82 6.23 -20.02
N ILE A 407 -38.47 6.19 -19.98
CA ILE A 407 -37.67 7.35 -20.35
C ILE A 407 -37.66 7.53 -21.87
N LEU A 408 -37.73 6.44 -22.62
CA LEU A 408 -37.66 6.46 -24.08
C LEU A 408 -39.02 6.78 -24.76
N GLU A 409 -40.15 6.59 -24.04
CA GLU A 409 -41.50 7.02 -24.48
C GLU A 409 -41.60 8.57 -24.52
#